data_d619e1565abc6e2644b277734125321a
#
_entry.id   d619e1565abc6e2644b277734125321a
#
_cell.length_a   1.000
_cell.length_b   1.000
_cell.length_c   1.000
_cell.angle_alpha   90.00
_cell.angle_beta   90.00
_cell.angle_gamma   90.00
#
_symmetry.space_group_name_H-M   'P 1'
#
loop_
_entity.id
_entity.type
_entity.pdbx_description
1 polymer ?
#
loop_
_entity_poly.entity_id
_entity_poly.type
_entity_poly.pdbx_seq_one_letter_code
_entity_poly.pdbx_strand_id
1 'polypeptide(L)'
;MNPIEAIYKNKIVAVIRAQEPEEAVEKAQAMIQGGIKVFEITVEKGQILPAVEQLSHNKDLTIMAGGIITSKRAQEAILKGAKVIVSPVFQINMLKFCTGSKVPHIATVSTPNEAYNAWKSGIQIIKIFPAKSMGEVEYIEDVLRPMPFLNLMPAGGISIDDFTCYLKAGAVAVGMGRCLYKDAGLKEITERSKYVVNRLNECL
;
A
#
# COMPACT_ATOMS: atom_id res chain seq x y z
N MET A 1 5.84 15.49 6.21
CA MET A 1 4.51 14.85 6.42
C MET A 1 4.72 13.48 7.03
N ASN A 2 3.94 13.11 8.03
CA ASN A 2 3.93 11.76 8.60
C ASN A 2 3.52 10.75 7.50
N PRO A 3 4.19 9.57 7.38
CA PRO A 3 3.86 8.60 6.33
C PRO A 3 2.40 8.12 6.37
N ILE A 4 1.82 7.97 7.55
CA ILE A 4 0.40 7.59 7.70
C ILE A 4 -0.52 8.72 7.21
N GLU A 5 -0.24 9.96 7.55
CA GLU A 5 -0.97 11.13 7.02
C GLU A 5 -0.87 11.22 5.49
N ALA A 6 0.29 10.88 4.91
CA ALA A 6 0.45 10.84 3.47
C ALA A 6 -0.47 9.80 2.81
N ILE A 7 -0.67 8.63 3.43
CA ILE A 7 -1.61 7.61 2.94
C ILE A 7 -3.05 8.13 3.01
N TYR A 8 -3.47 8.70 4.14
CA TYR A 8 -4.82 9.27 4.28
C TYR A 8 -5.11 10.38 3.26
N LYS A 9 -4.12 11.25 3.02
CA LYS A 9 -4.26 12.38 2.10
C LYS A 9 -4.32 11.93 0.64
N ASN A 10 -3.43 11.00 0.23
CA ASN A 10 -3.33 10.59 -1.17
C ASN A 10 -4.32 9.49 -1.56
N LYS A 11 -4.82 8.70 -0.58
CA LYS A 11 -5.82 7.64 -0.75
C LYS A 11 -5.48 6.53 -1.75
N ILE A 12 -4.50 6.72 -2.62
CA ILE A 12 -3.99 5.73 -3.58
C ILE A 12 -2.60 5.33 -3.15
N VAL A 13 -2.39 4.02 -3.00
CA VAL A 13 -1.09 3.39 -2.78
C VAL A 13 -0.77 2.53 -4.00
N ALA A 14 0.21 2.92 -4.80
CA ALA A 14 0.66 2.10 -5.91
C ALA A 14 1.51 0.93 -5.40
N VAL A 15 1.06 -0.30 -5.63
CA VAL A 15 1.76 -1.53 -5.22
C VAL A 15 2.55 -2.08 -6.39
N ILE A 16 3.88 -1.97 -6.34
CA ILE A 16 4.77 -2.40 -7.41
C ILE A 16 5.43 -3.73 -7.05
N ARG A 17 5.26 -4.71 -7.95
CA ARG A 17 6.01 -5.97 -7.98
C ARG A 17 6.88 -5.97 -9.23
N ALA A 18 8.15 -6.26 -9.07
CA ALA A 18 9.13 -6.31 -10.14
C ALA A 18 10.10 -7.48 -9.90
N GLN A 19 10.78 -7.90 -10.95
CA GLN A 19 11.85 -8.89 -10.84
C GLN A 19 13.19 -8.24 -10.53
N GLU A 20 13.42 -7.04 -11.08
CA GLU A 20 14.65 -6.27 -10.92
C GLU A 20 14.38 -4.87 -10.36
N PRO A 21 15.35 -4.27 -9.65
CA PRO A 21 15.21 -2.92 -9.08
C PRO A 21 14.90 -1.85 -10.12
N GLU A 22 15.55 -1.93 -11.28
CA GLU A 22 15.40 -0.97 -12.38
C GLU A 22 13.96 -0.95 -12.90
N GLU A 23 13.36 -2.13 -13.07
CA GLU A 23 11.95 -2.28 -13.47
C GLU A 23 11.00 -1.62 -12.45
N ALA A 24 11.28 -1.79 -11.16
CA ALA A 24 10.48 -1.16 -10.11
C ALA A 24 10.58 0.37 -10.16
N VAL A 25 11.77 0.89 -10.40
CA VAL A 25 12.05 2.33 -10.51
C VAL A 25 11.38 2.92 -11.75
N GLU A 26 11.49 2.29 -12.90
CA GLU A 26 10.87 2.76 -14.14
C GLU A 26 9.34 2.84 -14.01
N LYS A 27 8.73 1.78 -13.48
CA LYS A 27 7.27 1.78 -13.20
C LYS A 27 6.89 2.91 -12.24
N ALA A 28 7.64 3.07 -11.13
CA ALA A 28 7.39 4.12 -10.17
C ALA A 28 7.52 5.51 -10.80
N GLN A 29 8.55 5.75 -11.62
CA GLN A 29 8.74 7.04 -12.30
C GLN A 29 7.59 7.38 -13.26
N ALA A 30 7.10 6.40 -14.02
CA ALA A 30 5.93 6.59 -14.87
C ALA A 30 4.67 6.95 -14.04
N MET A 31 4.47 6.29 -12.89
CA MET A 31 3.35 6.59 -11.99
C MET A 31 3.50 7.96 -11.29
N ILE A 32 4.73 8.36 -10.94
CA ILE A 32 5.03 9.70 -10.40
C ILE A 32 4.66 10.78 -11.41
N GLN A 33 4.99 10.59 -12.69
CA GLN A 33 4.56 11.50 -13.77
C GLN A 33 3.03 11.56 -13.89
N GLY A 34 2.33 10.50 -13.52
CA GLY A 34 0.88 10.45 -13.41
C GLY A 34 0.29 11.06 -12.13
N GLY A 35 1.13 11.52 -11.20
CA GLY A 35 0.71 12.22 -9.98
C GLY A 35 0.62 11.34 -8.73
N ILE A 36 0.97 10.05 -8.79
CA ILE A 36 0.98 9.16 -7.62
C ILE A 36 2.17 9.50 -6.71
N LYS A 37 1.96 9.53 -5.40
CA LYS A 37 2.97 9.93 -4.41
C LYS A 37 3.25 8.88 -3.32
N VAL A 38 2.41 7.84 -3.18
CA VAL A 38 2.57 6.79 -2.17
C VAL A 38 2.77 5.45 -2.87
N PHE A 39 3.86 4.77 -2.55
CA PHE A 39 4.28 3.53 -3.21
C PHE A 39 4.57 2.44 -2.20
N GLU A 40 4.06 1.24 -2.43
CA GLU A 40 4.49 0.01 -1.79
C GLU A 40 5.37 -0.76 -2.78
N ILE A 41 6.68 -0.82 -2.50
CA ILE A 41 7.61 -1.64 -3.27
C ILE A 41 7.68 -3.01 -2.60
N THR A 42 7.29 -4.07 -3.32
CA THR A 42 7.29 -5.42 -2.78
C THR A 42 8.70 -6.01 -2.84
N VAL A 43 9.30 -6.27 -1.69
CA VAL A 43 10.69 -6.73 -1.53
C VAL A 43 10.78 -8.17 -1.02
N GLU A 44 9.90 -9.05 -1.50
CA GLU A 44 9.87 -10.47 -1.13
C GLU A 44 11.24 -11.14 -1.32
N LYS A 45 11.92 -10.80 -2.40
CA LYS A 45 13.32 -11.17 -2.65
C LYS A 45 14.19 -9.92 -2.40
N GLY A 46 15.24 -10.04 -1.60
CA GLY A 46 16.07 -8.90 -1.17
C GLY A 46 16.70 -8.05 -2.28
N GLN A 47 16.75 -8.56 -3.50
CA GLN A 47 17.31 -7.87 -4.67
C GLN A 47 16.56 -6.56 -5.04
N ILE A 48 15.31 -6.37 -4.62
CA ILE A 48 14.52 -5.16 -4.94
C ILE A 48 14.79 -3.99 -3.97
N LEU A 49 15.50 -4.21 -2.87
CA LEU A 49 15.83 -3.13 -1.91
C LEU A 49 16.53 -1.90 -2.51
N PRO A 50 17.39 -2.00 -3.54
CA PRO A 50 17.97 -0.82 -4.19
C PRO A 50 16.91 0.13 -4.78
N ALA A 51 15.78 -0.38 -5.25
CA ALA A 51 14.67 0.46 -5.73
C ALA A 51 14.04 1.29 -4.60
N VAL A 52 13.89 0.69 -3.40
CA VAL A 52 13.42 1.42 -2.21
C VAL A 52 14.37 2.57 -1.90
N GLU A 53 15.68 2.33 -1.89
CA GLU A 53 16.70 3.34 -1.62
C GLU A 53 16.63 4.47 -2.64
N GLN A 54 16.68 4.15 -3.93
CA GLN A 54 16.66 5.14 -5.00
C GLN A 54 15.41 6.03 -4.96
N LEU A 55 14.23 5.43 -4.79
CA LEU A 55 12.97 6.17 -4.75
C LEU A 55 12.83 7.01 -3.47
N SER A 56 13.40 6.57 -2.34
CA SER A 56 13.33 7.29 -1.06
C SER A 56 14.14 8.58 -1.01
N HIS A 57 15.04 8.81 -1.98
CA HIS A 57 15.73 10.09 -2.14
C HIS A 57 14.78 11.22 -2.50
N ASN A 58 13.69 10.94 -3.16
CA ASN A 58 12.63 11.94 -3.42
C ASN A 58 11.79 12.12 -2.14
N LYS A 59 11.93 13.27 -1.49
CA LYS A 59 11.27 13.58 -0.21
C LYS A 59 9.75 13.82 -0.34
N ASP A 60 9.26 14.08 -1.54
CA ASP A 60 7.83 14.25 -1.82
C ASP A 60 7.08 12.91 -1.87
N LEU A 61 7.82 11.80 -1.94
CA LEU A 61 7.26 10.45 -1.98
C LEU A 61 7.20 9.81 -0.60
N THR A 62 6.21 8.96 -0.42
CA THR A 62 6.14 8.00 0.69
C THR A 62 6.40 6.61 0.15
N ILE A 63 7.57 6.07 0.44
CA ILE A 63 7.98 4.74 0.01
C ILE A 63 7.79 3.76 1.16
N MET A 64 7.03 2.71 0.91
CA MET A 64 6.74 1.63 1.84
C MET A 64 7.40 0.35 1.31
N ALA A 65 7.93 -0.48 2.19
CA ALA A 65 8.45 -1.79 1.83
C ALA A 65 7.41 -2.88 2.14
N GLY A 66 6.95 -3.58 1.11
CA GLY A 66 5.95 -4.63 1.19
C GLY A 66 6.55 -6.04 1.13
N GLY A 67 5.76 -7.04 1.57
CA GLY A 67 6.18 -8.44 1.58
C GLY A 67 7.16 -8.79 2.71
N ILE A 68 7.22 -7.97 3.74
CA ILE A 68 8.17 -8.12 4.86
C ILE A 68 7.60 -9.08 5.91
N ILE A 69 8.30 -10.19 6.16
CA ILE A 69 7.90 -11.21 7.15
C ILE A 69 8.89 -11.40 8.30
N THR A 70 10.06 -10.76 8.27
CA THR A 70 11.07 -10.86 9.35
C THR A 70 11.57 -9.49 9.76
N SER A 71 11.90 -9.33 11.05
CA SER A 71 12.47 -8.07 11.57
C SER A 71 13.81 -7.72 10.92
N LYS A 72 14.63 -8.72 10.54
CA LYS A 72 15.87 -8.50 9.81
C LYS A 72 15.59 -7.80 8.47
N ARG A 73 14.63 -8.31 7.70
CA ARG A 73 14.26 -7.71 6.40
C ARG A 73 13.64 -6.33 6.59
N ALA A 74 12.84 -6.14 7.67
CA ALA A 74 12.31 -4.82 8.01
C ALA A 74 13.43 -3.82 8.30
N GLN A 75 14.45 -4.22 9.06
CA GLN A 75 15.61 -3.38 9.34
C GLN A 75 16.37 -2.98 8.06
N GLU A 76 16.63 -3.94 7.18
CA GLU A 76 17.28 -3.68 5.88
C GLU A 76 16.48 -2.66 5.06
N ALA A 77 15.15 -2.82 4.99
CA ALA A 77 14.28 -1.88 4.27
C ALA A 77 14.26 -0.48 4.89
N ILE A 78 14.23 -0.38 6.22
CA ILE A 78 14.28 0.90 6.94
C ILE A 78 15.60 1.62 6.67
N LEU A 79 16.73 0.90 6.71
CA LEU A 79 18.04 1.46 6.38
C LEU A 79 18.12 1.98 4.94
N LYS A 80 17.36 1.39 4.02
CA LYS A 80 17.20 1.84 2.63
C LYS A 80 16.13 2.93 2.45
N GLY A 81 15.61 3.48 3.53
CA GLY A 81 14.71 4.63 3.51
C GLY A 81 13.21 4.31 3.42
N ALA A 82 12.80 3.06 3.62
CA ALA A 82 11.38 2.74 3.74
C ALA A 82 10.76 3.48 4.94
N LYS A 83 9.67 4.21 4.69
CA LYS A 83 8.96 5.00 5.69
C LYS A 83 7.83 4.22 6.38
N VAL A 84 7.44 3.08 5.82
CA VAL A 84 6.40 2.18 6.34
C VAL A 84 6.79 0.74 6.01
N ILE A 85 6.56 -0.18 6.93
CA ILE A 85 6.71 -1.62 6.69
C ILE A 85 5.32 -2.23 6.48
N VAL A 86 5.16 -3.01 5.40
CA VAL A 86 3.93 -3.73 5.10
C VAL A 86 4.21 -5.23 5.12
N SER A 87 3.55 -5.96 6.02
CA SER A 87 3.68 -7.41 6.10
C SER A 87 2.45 -8.14 5.56
N PRO A 88 2.63 -9.31 4.91
CA PRO A 88 1.53 -10.08 4.34
C PRO A 88 0.62 -10.73 5.39
N VAL A 89 1.04 -10.71 6.65
CA VAL A 89 0.29 -11.25 7.80
C VAL A 89 0.49 -10.36 9.02
N PHE A 90 -0.46 -10.40 9.96
CA PHE A 90 -0.29 -9.75 11.25
C PHE A 90 0.62 -10.58 12.17
N GLN A 91 1.70 -9.96 12.66
CA GLN A 91 2.64 -10.55 13.62
C GLN A 91 2.94 -9.52 14.71
N ILE A 92 2.67 -9.87 15.95
CA ILE A 92 2.93 -9.00 17.12
C ILE A 92 4.42 -8.64 17.27
N ASN A 93 5.33 -9.55 16.93
CA ASN A 93 6.77 -9.29 16.98
C ASN A 93 7.21 -8.28 15.92
N MET A 94 6.60 -8.30 14.73
CA MET A 94 6.86 -7.29 13.69
C MET A 94 6.36 -5.92 14.15
N LEU A 95 5.17 -5.85 14.74
CA LEU A 95 4.64 -4.60 15.29
C LEU A 95 5.56 -4.03 16.38
N LYS A 96 6.00 -4.86 17.34
CA LYS A 96 6.95 -4.43 18.38
C LYS A 96 8.26 -3.91 17.81
N PHE A 97 8.81 -4.60 16.80
CA PHE A 97 10.02 -4.18 16.12
C PHE A 97 9.85 -2.81 15.43
N CYS A 98 8.77 -2.65 14.65
CA CYS A 98 8.49 -1.41 13.95
C CYS A 98 8.25 -0.24 14.91
N THR A 99 7.52 -0.48 16.01
CA THR A 99 7.30 0.51 17.07
C THR A 99 8.62 0.94 17.70
N GLY A 100 9.50 0.00 18.05
CA GLY A 100 10.85 0.30 18.57
C GLY A 100 11.71 1.07 17.59
N SER A 101 11.55 0.83 16.29
CA SER A 101 12.23 1.54 15.20
C SER A 101 11.57 2.88 14.82
N LYS A 102 10.44 3.23 15.45
CA LYS A 102 9.63 4.44 15.14
C LYS A 102 9.16 4.50 13.68
N VAL A 103 8.90 3.35 13.07
CA VAL A 103 8.41 3.22 11.69
C VAL A 103 7.01 2.58 11.75
N PRO A 104 5.99 3.15 11.10
CA PRO A 104 4.65 2.56 11.06
C PRO A 104 4.66 1.16 10.44
N HIS A 105 3.80 0.29 10.97
CA HIS A 105 3.55 -1.05 10.45
C HIS A 105 2.12 -1.16 9.93
N ILE A 106 1.96 -1.61 8.70
CA ILE A 106 0.68 -2.01 8.11
C ILE A 106 0.67 -3.53 8.02
N ALA A 107 -0.24 -4.16 8.72
CA ALA A 107 -0.45 -5.60 8.64
C ALA A 107 -1.51 -5.93 7.61
N THR A 108 -1.29 -6.99 6.84
CA THR A 108 -2.29 -7.52 5.91
C THR A 108 -3.09 -8.61 6.60
N VAL A 109 -4.39 -8.59 6.40
CA VAL A 109 -5.36 -9.55 6.96
C VAL A 109 -6.43 -9.89 5.92
N SER A 110 -7.17 -10.96 6.18
CA SER A 110 -8.26 -11.39 5.30
C SER A 110 -9.61 -11.53 6.02
N THR A 111 -9.63 -11.59 7.35
CA THR A 111 -10.86 -11.80 8.13
C THR A 111 -11.15 -10.66 9.11
N PRO A 112 -12.43 -10.46 9.50
CA PRO A 112 -12.80 -9.47 10.51
C PRO A 112 -12.11 -9.68 11.86
N ASN A 113 -11.90 -10.94 12.27
CA ASN A 113 -11.23 -11.26 13.52
C ASN A 113 -9.75 -10.86 13.49
N GLU A 114 -9.05 -11.11 12.38
CA GLU A 114 -7.67 -10.65 12.20
C GLU A 114 -7.59 -9.11 12.18
N ALA A 115 -8.53 -8.45 11.50
CA ALA A 115 -8.60 -6.99 11.46
C ALA A 115 -8.78 -6.38 12.87
N TYR A 116 -9.72 -6.92 13.64
CA TYR A 116 -9.94 -6.50 15.03
C TYR A 116 -8.70 -6.71 15.90
N ASN A 117 -8.03 -7.86 15.79
CA ASN A 117 -6.84 -8.16 16.57
C ASN A 117 -5.66 -7.26 16.20
N ALA A 118 -5.47 -6.95 14.91
CA ALA A 118 -4.46 -6.01 14.44
C ALA A 118 -4.73 -4.60 15.00
N TRP A 119 -5.96 -4.10 14.89
CA TRP A 119 -6.37 -2.82 15.45
C TRP A 119 -6.18 -2.73 16.97
N LYS A 120 -6.68 -3.73 17.70
CA LYS A 120 -6.52 -3.82 19.17
C LYS A 120 -5.07 -3.79 19.61
N SER A 121 -4.15 -4.28 18.78
CA SER A 121 -2.72 -4.27 19.03
C SER A 121 -2.04 -2.92 18.68
N GLY A 122 -2.76 -1.96 18.07
CA GLY A 122 -2.25 -0.62 17.75
C GLY A 122 -1.87 -0.41 16.28
N ILE A 123 -2.25 -1.31 15.36
CA ILE A 123 -2.11 -1.06 13.91
C ILE A 123 -3.06 0.07 13.50
N GLN A 124 -2.51 1.13 12.91
CA GLN A 124 -3.28 2.32 12.51
C GLN A 124 -4.02 2.13 11.19
N ILE A 125 -3.41 1.46 10.21
CA ILE A 125 -4.02 1.13 8.92
C ILE A 125 -3.86 -0.37 8.70
N ILE A 126 -4.95 -1.04 8.35
CA ILE A 126 -5.03 -2.48 8.15
C ILE A 126 -5.27 -2.76 6.68
N LYS A 127 -4.36 -3.49 6.04
CA LYS A 127 -4.50 -3.88 4.64
C LYS A 127 -5.40 -5.11 4.53
N ILE A 128 -6.46 -5.03 3.72
CA ILE A 128 -7.30 -6.18 3.34
C ILE A 128 -6.80 -6.75 2.02
N PHE A 129 -6.40 -8.02 2.01
CA PHE A 129 -5.90 -8.68 0.79
C PHE A 129 -6.20 -10.19 0.80
N PRO A 130 -6.63 -10.75 -0.34
CA PRO A 130 -6.95 -10.10 -1.62
C PRO A 130 -8.42 -9.59 -1.66
N ALA A 131 -8.64 -8.28 -1.75
CA ALA A 131 -9.96 -7.67 -1.61
C ALA A 131 -11.00 -8.22 -2.60
N LYS A 132 -10.64 -8.42 -3.88
CA LYS A 132 -11.53 -8.98 -4.90
C LYS A 132 -12.06 -10.37 -4.52
N SER A 133 -11.19 -11.25 -4.04
CA SER A 133 -11.56 -12.63 -3.70
C SER A 133 -12.34 -12.73 -2.39
N MET A 134 -12.31 -11.67 -1.56
CA MET A 134 -13.03 -11.63 -0.28
C MET A 134 -14.49 -11.13 -0.42
N GLY A 135 -14.89 -10.61 -1.57
CA GLY A 135 -16.24 -10.08 -1.79
C GLY A 135 -16.25 -8.60 -2.20
N GLU A 136 -15.11 -8.08 -2.65
CA GLU A 136 -15.00 -6.73 -3.24
C GLU A 136 -15.47 -5.62 -2.28
N VAL A 137 -16.26 -4.68 -2.77
CA VAL A 137 -16.74 -3.50 -2.03
C VAL A 137 -17.66 -3.90 -0.88
N GLU A 138 -18.56 -4.84 -1.12
CA GLU A 138 -19.53 -5.34 -0.12
C GLU A 138 -18.82 -5.89 1.12
N TYR A 139 -17.71 -6.60 0.94
CA TYR A 139 -16.94 -7.10 2.07
C TYR A 139 -16.39 -5.96 2.96
N ILE A 140 -15.95 -4.86 2.37
CA ILE A 140 -15.46 -3.70 3.14
C ILE A 140 -16.59 -3.06 3.93
N GLU A 141 -17.77 -2.90 3.31
CA GLU A 141 -18.98 -2.38 3.98
C GLU A 141 -19.41 -3.27 5.14
N ASP A 142 -19.43 -4.59 4.92
CA ASP A 142 -19.84 -5.58 5.94
C ASP A 142 -18.88 -5.61 7.14
N VAL A 143 -17.57 -5.48 6.91
CA VAL A 143 -16.59 -5.40 8.00
C VAL A 143 -16.69 -4.07 8.75
N LEU A 144 -16.87 -2.95 8.05
CA LEU A 144 -16.94 -1.63 8.67
C LEU A 144 -18.27 -1.36 9.36
N ARG A 145 -19.37 -2.00 8.97
CA ARG A 145 -20.69 -1.80 9.59
C ARG A 145 -20.67 -2.02 11.11
N PRO A 146 -20.18 -3.16 11.64
CA PRO A 146 -20.04 -3.37 13.08
C PRO A 146 -18.77 -2.74 13.69
N MET A 147 -17.76 -2.41 12.88
CA MET A 147 -16.45 -1.94 13.34
C MET A 147 -16.00 -0.67 12.59
N PRO A 148 -16.79 0.45 12.67
CA PRO A 148 -16.50 1.68 11.91
C PRO A 148 -15.21 2.40 12.34
N PHE A 149 -14.59 1.96 13.42
CA PHE A 149 -13.32 2.46 13.93
C PHE A 149 -12.09 1.87 13.22
N LEU A 150 -12.27 0.86 12.35
CA LEU A 150 -11.17 0.27 11.59
C LEU A 150 -10.79 1.17 10.40
N ASN A 151 -9.50 1.37 10.21
CA ASN A 151 -8.96 2.07 9.05
C ASN A 151 -8.50 1.02 8.03
N LEU A 152 -9.37 0.66 7.10
CA LEU A 152 -9.11 -0.39 6.12
C LEU A 152 -8.49 0.18 4.84
N MET A 153 -7.49 -0.53 4.30
CA MET A 153 -6.86 -0.30 3.01
C MET A 153 -6.98 -1.57 2.15
N PRO A 154 -8.09 -1.74 1.41
CA PRO A 154 -8.25 -2.87 0.51
C PRO A 154 -7.22 -2.83 -0.63
N ALA A 155 -6.75 -4.01 -1.02
CA ALA A 155 -5.83 -4.21 -2.13
C ALA A 155 -6.03 -5.59 -2.75
N GLY A 156 -5.63 -5.74 -4.01
CA GLY A 156 -5.69 -7.03 -4.73
C GLY A 156 -6.95 -7.22 -5.55
N GLY A 157 -6.78 -7.11 -6.87
CA GLY A 157 -7.85 -7.27 -7.85
C GLY A 157 -8.66 -6.02 -8.15
N ILE A 158 -8.38 -4.91 -7.48
CA ILE A 158 -9.07 -3.63 -7.67
C ILE A 158 -8.65 -3.03 -9.02
N SER A 159 -9.62 -2.57 -9.80
CA SER A 159 -9.41 -1.95 -11.12
C SER A 159 -9.27 -0.42 -11.04
N ILE A 160 -8.87 0.19 -12.16
CA ILE A 160 -8.83 1.66 -12.29
C ILE A 160 -10.24 2.30 -12.35
N ASP A 161 -11.27 1.49 -12.54
CA ASP A 161 -12.65 1.96 -12.67
C ASP A 161 -13.44 1.84 -11.36
N ASP A 162 -13.14 0.84 -10.52
CA ASP A 162 -13.91 0.53 -9.31
C ASP A 162 -13.27 1.00 -7.99
N PHE A 163 -12.02 1.46 -8.00
CA PHE A 163 -11.30 1.83 -6.76
C PHE A 163 -12.03 2.89 -5.92
N THR A 164 -12.77 3.81 -6.56
CA THR A 164 -13.53 4.84 -5.85
C THR A 164 -14.71 4.27 -5.06
N CYS A 165 -15.26 3.11 -5.49
CA CYS A 165 -16.32 2.44 -4.76
C CYS A 165 -15.85 1.96 -3.38
N TYR A 166 -14.60 1.47 -3.29
CA TYR A 166 -13.99 1.09 -2.01
C TYR A 166 -13.81 2.29 -1.06
N LEU A 167 -13.43 3.46 -1.60
CA LEU A 167 -13.33 4.69 -0.80
C LEU A 167 -14.70 5.15 -0.29
N LYS A 168 -15.74 5.04 -1.13
CA LYS A 168 -17.13 5.34 -0.73
C LYS A 168 -17.66 4.36 0.31
N ALA A 169 -17.21 3.11 0.28
CA ALA A 169 -17.51 2.08 1.28
C ALA A 169 -16.82 2.33 2.64
N GLY A 170 -15.99 3.37 2.75
CA GLY A 170 -15.32 3.75 3.99
C GLY A 170 -13.85 3.35 4.09
N ALA A 171 -13.25 2.78 3.03
CA ALA A 171 -11.82 2.54 3.03
C ALA A 171 -11.03 3.86 3.10
N VAL A 172 -9.97 3.90 3.92
CA VAL A 172 -9.15 5.11 4.11
C VAL A 172 -8.18 5.35 2.95
N ALA A 173 -7.79 4.30 2.26
CA ALA A 173 -6.96 4.30 1.06
C ALA A 173 -7.18 3.00 0.28
N VAL A 174 -6.69 2.93 -0.96
CA VAL A 174 -6.77 1.74 -1.82
C VAL A 174 -5.39 1.38 -2.36
N GLY A 175 -5.01 0.10 -2.23
CA GLY A 175 -3.79 -0.45 -2.81
C GLY A 175 -4.00 -0.91 -4.24
N MET A 176 -3.44 -0.20 -5.21
CA MET A 176 -3.58 -0.47 -6.64
C MET A 176 -2.27 -1.03 -7.20
N GLY A 177 -2.33 -2.21 -7.77
CA GLY A 177 -1.14 -2.91 -8.29
C GLY A 177 -1.19 -3.10 -9.81
N ARG A 178 -1.37 -4.34 -10.23
CA ARG A 178 -1.33 -4.76 -11.65
C ARG A 178 -2.23 -3.95 -12.58
N CYS A 179 -3.35 -3.42 -12.11
CA CYS A 179 -4.23 -2.56 -12.91
C CYS A 179 -3.52 -1.33 -13.46
N LEU A 180 -2.47 -0.84 -12.77
CA LEU A 180 -1.71 0.33 -13.22
C LEU A 180 -0.65 -0.04 -14.28
N TYR A 181 -0.03 -1.23 -14.21
CA TYR A 181 1.16 -1.53 -15.02
C TYR A 181 1.16 -2.86 -15.78
N LYS A 182 0.22 -3.76 -15.52
CA LYS A 182 0.20 -5.05 -16.23
C LYS A 182 -0.11 -4.84 -17.72
N ASP A 183 0.69 -5.48 -18.57
CA ASP A 183 0.57 -5.45 -20.04
C ASP A 183 0.59 -4.02 -20.62
N ALA A 184 1.33 -3.09 -19.98
CA ALA A 184 1.39 -1.67 -20.33
C ALA A 184 2.83 -1.18 -20.47
N GLY A 185 3.08 -0.36 -21.49
CA GLY A 185 4.33 0.39 -21.60
C GLY A 185 4.36 1.62 -20.66
N LEU A 186 5.53 2.23 -20.44
CA LEU A 186 5.70 3.33 -19.48
C LEU A 186 4.76 4.52 -19.73
N LYS A 187 4.50 4.85 -20.99
CA LYS A 187 3.55 5.91 -21.36
C LYS A 187 2.13 5.58 -20.88
N GLU A 188 1.69 4.35 -21.09
CA GLU A 188 0.36 3.89 -20.68
C GLU A 188 0.24 3.83 -19.15
N ILE A 189 1.30 3.41 -18.44
CA ILE A 189 1.35 3.48 -16.97
C ILE A 189 1.14 4.91 -16.49
N THR A 190 1.77 5.89 -17.15
CA THR A 190 1.58 7.31 -16.83
C THR A 190 0.12 7.74 -17.06
N GLU A 191 -0.49 7.38 -18.18
CA GLU A 191 -1.88 7.74 -18.49
C GLU A 191 -2.89 7.08 -17.54
N ARG A 192 -2.73 5.79 -17.23
CA ARG A 192 -3.56 5.11 -16.23
C ARG A 192 -3.44 5.77 -14.85
N SER A 193 -2.24 6.19 -14.48
CA SER A 193 -1.99 6.88 -13.21
C SER A 193 -2.62 8.26 -13.17
N LYS A 194 -2.55 9.04 -14.24
CA LYS A 194 -3.26 10.32 -14.39
C LYS A 194 -4.77 10.13 -14.28
N TYR A 195 -5.30 9.13 -14.98
CA TYR A 195 -6.72 8.82 -14.94
C TYR A 195 -7.20 8.56 -13.52
N VAL A 196 -6.48 7.71 -12.77
CA VAL A 196 -6.82 7.36 -11.39
C VAL A 196 -6.74 8.58 -10.46
N VAL A 197 -5.69 9.41 -10.60
CA VAL A 197 -5.54 10.64 -9.79
C VAL A 197 -6.64 11.65 -10.10
N ASN A 198 -6.98 11.87 -11.38
CA ASN A 198 -8.05 12.78 -11.76
C ASN A 198 -9.41 12.31 -11.24
N ARG A 199 -9.71 11.02 -11.41
CA ARG A 199 -10.95 10.41 -10.93
C ARG A 199 -11.08 10.45 -9.41
N LEU A 200 -9.97 10.35 -8.68
CA LEU A 200 -9.95 10.56 -7.22
C LEU A 200 -10.38 11.99 -6.86
N ASN A 201 -9.81 12.99 -7.54
CA ASN A 201 -10.10 14.41 -7.30
C ASN A 201 -11.57 14.78 -7.62
N GLU A 202 -12.20 14.09 -8.57
CA GLU A 202 -13.61 14.26 -8.89
C GLU A 202 -14.56 13.64 -7.86
N CYS A 203 -14.08 12.68 -7.07
CA CYS A 203 -14.88 11.93 -6.09
C CYS A 203 -14.77 12.47 -4.64
N LEU A 204 -13.85 13.38 -4.38
CA LEU A 204 -13.59 14.02 -3.07
C LEU A 204 -14.12 15.43 -3.03
#